data_1e7b6c65c4acc97cb818a50d9e855bcb
#
_entry.id   1e7b6c65c4acc97cb818a50d9e855bcb
#
_cell.length_a   1.000
_cell.length_b   1.000
_cell.length_c   1.000
_cell.angle_alpha   90.00
_cell.angle_beta   90.00
_cell.angle_gamma   90.00
#
_symmetry.space_group_name_H-M   'P 1'
#
loop_
_entity.id
_entity.type
_entity.pdbx_description
1 polymer ?
#
loop_
_entity_poly.entity_id
_entity_poly.type
_entity_poly.pdbx_seq_one_letter_code
_entity_poly.pdbx_strand_id
1 'polypeptide(L)'
;MKFWGYRRPDGKVGIRNHVLILPASICASDTTRIIASQVEGAITFNNQNGCSQVPPDMKLTMDVLAGYAANPNIYGTVVVSLGCEGCQMDLVVEAIRERTNKPLKTLIIQEEGGTIKTVEKGVRYAQEMVAEAGLLRREEFPISELILGTNCGGSDPSSGLGSNPLVGELSDRFVEMGATSVLCETTEFLGAEHILARRAANKEVHDKIYKIVYDYEESLKRIGQEIRNGNPSPGNIAGGLTTLEEKSLGCIHKGGKSTINDSKAHKDLALEIARKSIVLLQNRNN
;
A
#
# COMPACT_ATOMS: atom_id res chain seq x y z
N MET A 1 2.42 -24.40 6.39
CA MET A 1 1.45 -24.31 5.24
C MET A 1 2.18 -23.73 4.04
N LYS A 2 1.77 -24.06 2.79
CA LYS A 2 2.35 -23.55 1.55
C LYS A 2 1.26 -22.95 0.66
N PHE A 3 1.65 -22.12 -0.28
CA PHE A 3 0.77 -21.57 -1.32
C PHE A 3 1.45 -21.60 -2.70
N TRP A 4 0.67 -21.44 -3.75
CA TRP A 4 1.14 -21.39 -5.12
C TRP A 4 1.26 -19.93 -5.58
N GLY A 5 2.49 -19.50 -5.88
CA GLY A 5 2.83 -18.13 -6.26
C GLY A 5 3.79 -18.03 -7.44
N TYR A 6 4.17 -16.82 -7.76
CA TYR A 6 5.12 -16.50 -8.82
C TYR A 6 6.37 -15.89 -8.20
N ARG A 7 7.53 -16.46 -8.46
CA ARG A 7 8.82 -15.89 -8.09
C ARG A 7 9.13 -14.68 -8.99
N ARG A 8 9.60 -13.62 -8.40
CA ARG A 8 10.08 -12.44 -9.11
C ARG A 8 11.60 -12.43 -9.25
N PRO A 9 12.15 -11.69 -10.25
CA PRO A 9 13.59 -11.57 -10.42
C PRO A 9 14.33 -10.99 -9.21
N ASP A 10 13.66 -10.17 -8.39
CA ASP A 10 14.15 -9.60 -7.13
C ASP A 10 14.02 -10.57 -5.93
N GLY A 11 13.63 -11.83 -6.16
CA GLY A 11 13.47 -12.89 -5.16
C GLY A 11 12.15 -12.87 -4.40
N LYS A 12 11.34 -11.83 -4.51
CA LYS A 12 10.01 -11.73 -3.88
C LYS A 12 9.01 -12.70 -4.53
N VAL A 13 7.90 -12.97 -3.83
CA VAL A 13 6.87 -13.90 -4.29
C VAL A 13 5.51 -13.21 -4.34
N GLY A 14 4.85 -13.25 -5.50
CA GLY A 14 3.50 -12.73 -5.69
C GLY A 14 2.46 -13.83 -5.88
N ILE A 15 1.22 -13.58 -5.48
CA ILE A 15 0.07 -14.48 -5.73
C ILE A 15 -0.71 -14.09 -6.98
N ARG A 16 -0.38 -12.95 -7.57
CA ARG A 16 -0.96 -12.43 -8.83
C ARG A 16 0.17 -12.17 -9.83
N ASN A 17 -0.23 -11.92 -11.08
CA ASN A 17 0.72 -11.73 -12.18
C ASN A 17 0.25 -10.58 -13.10
N HIS A 18 -0.14 -9.45 -12.48
CA HIS A 18 -0.66 -8.29 -13.20
C HIS A 18 0.43 -7.50 -13.91
N VAL A 19 0.07 -6.85 -15.00
CA VAL A 19 0.84 -5.79 -15.64
C VAL A 19 0.31 -4.45 -15.16
N LEU A 20 1.17 -3.63 -14.57
CA LEU A 20 0.80 -2.31 -14.06
C LEU A 20 1.00 -1.24 -15.13
N ILE A 21 -0.05 -0.50 -15.44
CA ILE A 21 0.03 0.73 -16.22
C ILE A 21 0.06 1.88 -15.21
N LEU A 22 1.23 2.47 -15.02
CA LEU A 22 1.54 3.38 -13.92
C LEU A 22 1.49 4.83 -14.39
N PRO A 23 0.53 5.65 -13.91
CA PRO A 23 0.54 7.09 -14.19
C PRO A 23 1.57 7.81 -13.30
N ALA A 24 2.58 8.45 -13.90
CA ALA A 24 3.56 9.25 -13.17
C ALA A 24 2.95 10.51 -12.54
N SER A 25 1.88 11.03 -13.16
CA SER A 25 1.12 12.18 -12.66
C SER A 25 -0.36 12.06 -12.94
N ILE A 26 -1.17 12.95 -12.34
CA ILE A 26 -2.61 13.05 -12.59
C ILE A 26 -2.90 13.20 -14.10
N CYS A 27 -2.07 13.95 -14.82
CA CYS A 27 -2.24 14.20 -16.26
C CYS A 27 -2.17 12.94 -17.12
N ALA A 28 -1.52 11.88 -16.64
CA ALA A 28 -1.41 10.61 -17.32
C ALA A 28 -2.51 9.60 -16.91
N SER A 29 -3.28 9.88 -15.86
CA SER A 29 -4.23 8.92 -15.27
C SER A 29 -5.31 8.44 -16.27
N ASP A 30 -5.89 9.33 -17.07
CA ASP A 30 -6.88 8.90 -18.06
C ASP A 30 -6.26 8.06 -19.17
N THR A 31 -5.06 8.42 -19.63
CA THR A 31 -4.33 7.63 -20.63
C THR A 31 -4.05 6.22 -20.12
N THR A 32 -3.58 6.08 -18.88
CA THR A 32 -3.31 4.77 -18.26
C THR A 32 -4.59 3.95 -18.07
N ARG A 33 -5.70 4.59 -17.71
CA ARG A 33 -7.01 3.96 -17.59
C ARG A 33 -7.51 3.40 -18.93
N ILE A 34 -7.35 4.16 -20.00
CA ILE A 34 -7.73 3.73 -21.33
C ILE A 34 -6.88 2.54 -21.79
N ILE A 35 -5.56 2.57 -21.55
CA ILE A 35 -4.65 1.45 -21.87
C ILE A 35 -5.06 0.20 -21.10
N ALA A 36 -5.20 0.30 -19.78
CA ALA A 36 -5.51 -0.84 -18.91
C ALA A 36 -6.88 -1.47 -19.25
N SER A 37 -7.88 -0.67 -19.63
CA SER A 37 -9.21 -1.17 -19.97
C SER A 37 -9.25 -2.00 -21.26
N GLN A 38 -8.22 -1.94 -22.11
CA GLN A 38 -8.15 -2.67 -23.37
C GLN A 38 -7.35 -3.98 -23.27
N VAL A 39 -6.72 -4.27 -22.14
CA VAL A 39 -5.86 -5.45 -21.98
C VAL A 39 -6.22 -6.20 -20.71
N GLU A 40 -6.80 -7.38 -20.86
CA GLU A 40 -7.06 -8.26 -19.72
C GLU A 40 -5.75 -8.66 -19.03
N GLY A 41 -5.70 -8.53 -17.70
CA GLY A 41 -4.48 -8.75 -16.93
C GLY A 41 -3.67 -7.47 -16.69
N ALA A 42 -3.96 -6.37 -17.37
CA ALA A 42 -3.44 -5.05 -17.05
C ALA A 42 -4.31 -4.38 -15.97
N ILE A 43 -3.64 -3.65 -15.08
CA ILE A 43 -4.28 -2.86 -14.01
C ILE A 43 -3.69 -1.46 -13.95
N THR A 44 -4.44 -0.53 -13.42
CA THR A 44 -3.99 0.85 -13.14
C THR A 44 -4.73 1.40 -11.92
N PHE A 45 -4.37 2.59 -11.50
CA PHE A 45 -5.06 3.37 -10.46
C PHE A 45 -5.05 4.86 -10.81
N ASN A 46 -5.93 5.63 -10.19
CA ASN A 46 -5.94 7.08 -10.35
C ASN A 46 -4.86 7.71 -9.46
N ASN A 47 -3.80 8.25 -10.08
CA ASN A 47 -2.84 9.08 -9.40
C ASN A 47 -3.32 10.54 -9.41
N GLN A 48 -3.50 11.16 -8.24
CA GLN A 48 -3.91 12.55 -8.12
C GLN A 48 -2.74 13.50 -7.88
N ASN A 49 -1.52 12.99 -7.83
CA ASN A 49 -0.30 13.69 -7.50
C ASN A 49 0.68 13.70 -8.69
N GLY A 50 1.93 14.06 -8.42
CA GLY A 50 3.02 13.98 -9.40
C GLY A 50 3.31 15.31 -10.11
N CYS A 51 2.47 16.33 -9.92
CA CYS A 51 2.67 17.67 -10.46
C CYS A 51 2.42 18.72 -9.39
N SER A 52 3.11 19.85 -9.47
CA SER A 52 2.95 21.03 -8.57
C SER A 52 3.09 20.69 -7.07
N GLN A 53 3.94 19.74 -6.74
CA GLN A 53 4.25 19.35 -5.36
C GLN A 53 5.56 20.00 -4.90
N VAL A 54 5.67 20.26 -3.60
CA VAL A 54 6.96 20.62 -2.98
C VAL A 54 7.90 19.38 -2.96
N PRO A 55 9.24 19.58 -2.93
CA PRO A 55 10.18 18.46 -3.06
C PRO A 55 9.96 17.29 -2.10
N PRO A 56 9.64 17.49 -0.79
CA PRO A 56 9.37 16.36 0.10
C PRO A 56 8.14 15.53 -0.30
N ASP A 57 7.06 16.19 -0.74
CA ASP A 57 5.82 15.52 -1.16
C ASP A 57 6.02 14.82 -2.50
N MET A 58 6.80 15.42 -3.41
CA MET A 58 7.14 14.81 -4.69
C MET A 58 7.98 13.55 -4.49
N LYS A 59 8.97 13.60 -3.58
CA LYS A 59 9.74 12.41 -3.20
C LYS A 59 8.84 11.30 -2.66
N LEU A 60 7.91 11.64 -1.77
CA LEU A 60 6.95 10.67 -1.23
C LEU A 60 6.08 10.05 -2.34
N THR A 61 5.62 10.87 -3.29
CA THR A 61 4.85 10.40 -4.45
C THR A 61 5.67 9.40 -5.28
N MET A 62 6.91 9.73 -5.61
CA MET A 62 7.81 8.81 -6.35
C MET A 62 8.08 7.53 -5.57
N ASP A 63 8.31 7.62 -4.25
CA ASP A 63 8.50 6.46 -3.39
C ASP A 63 7.27 5.52 -3.40
N VAL A 64 6.05 6.08 -3.39
CA VAL A 64 4.80 5.30 -3.49
C VAL A 64 4.65 4.66 -4.87
N LEU A 65 4.88 5.41 -5.95
CA LEU A 65 4.82 4.89 -7.33
C LEU A 65 5.81 3.74 -7.54
N ALA A 66 7.04 3.90 -7.05
CA ALA A 66 8.06 2.86 -7.10
C ALA A 66 7.67 1.63 -6.26
N GLY A 67 7.02 1.82 -5.11
CA GLY A 67 6.46 0.76 -4.28
C GLY A 67 5.39 -0.06 -5.01
N TYR A 68 4.49 0.59 -5.74
CA TYR A 68 3.51 -0.11 -6.59
C TYR A 68 4.20 -0.95 -7.66
N ALA A 69 5.17 -0.39 -8.38
CA ALA A 69 5.92 -1.12 -9.38
C ALA A 69 6.71 -2.30 -8.76
N ALA A 70 7.25 -2.14 -7.55
CA ALA A 70 7.97 -3.17 -6.82
C ALA A 70 7.07 -4.25 -6.20
N ASN A 71 5.75 -4.04 -6.12
CA ASN A 71 4.82 -5.00 -5.53
C ASN A 71 4.98 -6.39 -6.19
N PRO A 72 5.13 -7.49 -5.42
CA PRO A 72 5.36 -8.81 -6.00
C PRO A 72 4.18 -9.35 -6.82
N ASN A 73 2.97 -8.81 -6.66
CA ASN A 73 1.82 -9.16 -7.50
C ASN A 73 1.89 -8.54 -8.92
N ILE A 74 2.85 -7.64 -9.15
CA ILE A 74 3.10 -7.02 -10.45
C ILE A 74 4.22 -7.79 -11.15
N TYR A 75 3.95 -8.26 -12.37
CA TYR A 75 4.92 -8.86 -13.27
C TYR A 75 5.87 -7.82 -13.87
N GLY A 76 5.29 -6.78 -14.45
CA GLY A 76 6.01 -5.69 -15.11
C GLY A 76 5.18 -4.41 -15.12
N THR A 77 5.82 -3.30 -15.44
CA THR A 77 5.21 -1.97 -15.37
C THR A 77 5.42 -1.19 -16.68
N VAL A 78 4.37 -0.56 -17.18
CA VAL A 78 4.44 0.49 -18.21
C VAL A 78 4.19 1.82 -17.52
N VAL A 79 5.22 2.64 -17.37
CA VAL A 79 5.11 3.99 -16.81
C VAL A 79 4.66 4.96 -17.90
N VAL A 80 3.64 5.75 -17.62
CA VAL A 80 3.13 6.77 -18.53
C VAL A 80 3.24 8.13 -17.84
N SER A 81 3.93 9.07 -18.47
CA SER A 81 4.04 10.46 -18.06
C SER A 81 3.46 11.40 -19.12
N LEU A 82 3.15 12.64 -18.73
CA LEU A 82 2.76 13.68 -19.69
C LEU A 82 3.97 14.24 -20.42
N GLY A 83 5.04 14.57 -19.67
CA GLY A 83 6.28 15.15 -20.17
C GLY A 83 6.68 16.50 -19.54
N CYS A 84 5.77 17.13 -18.74
CA CYS A 84 6.05 18.41 -18.08
C CYS A 84 5.79 18.37 -16.56
N GLU A 85 5.51 17.21 -15.99
CA GLU A 85 5.24 17.03 -14.56
C GLU A 85 6.50 17.09 -13.69
N GLY A 86 6.29 17.34 -12.38
CA GLY A 86 7.38 17.33 -11.40
C GLY A 86 7.98 15.94 -11.17
N CYS A 87 7.15 14.89 -11.17
CA CYS A 87 7.61 13.49 -11.17
C CYS A 87 8.08 13.09 -12.57
N GLN A 88 9.21 13.65 -12.99
CA GLN A 88 9.80 13.38 -14.31
C GLN A 88 10.06 11.89 -14.52
N MET A 89 9.93 11.43 -15.75
CA MET A 89 10.06 10.03 -16.13
C MET A 89 11.34 9.38 -15.61
N ASP A 90 12.48 10.04 -15.79
CA ASP A 90 13.79 9.50 -15.41
C ASP A 90 13.87 9.28 -13.88
N LEU A 91 13.37 10.23 -13.10
CA LEU A 91 13.35 10.12 -11.62
C LEU A 91 12.44 8.99 -11.14
N VAL A 92 11.28 8.81 -11.77
CA VAL A 92 10.36 7.71 -11.46
C VAL A 92 10.99 6.36 -11.83
N VAL A 93 11.64 6.27 -12.99
CA VAL A 93 12.34 5.06 -13.43
C VAL A 93 13.49 4.72 -12.50
N GLU A 94 14.29 5.70 -12.09
CA GLU A 94 15.38 5.51 -11.11
C GLU A 94 14.83 4.96 -9.79
N ALA A 95 13.81 5.60 -9.23
CA ALA A 95 13.17 5.14 -7.98
C ALA A 95 12.59 3.71 -8.08
N ILE A 96 12.08 3.32 -9.26
CA ILE A 96 11.61 1.95 -9.50
C ILE A 96 12.80 0.98 -9.56
N ARG A 97 13.88 1.35 -10.30
CA ARG A 97 15.05 0.49 -10.48
C ARG A 97 15.86 0.26 -9.21
N GLU A 98 15.83 1.21 -8.27
CA GLU A 98 16.37 1.02 -6.92
C GLU A 98 15.67 -0.11 -6.13
N ARG A 99 14.41 -0.41 -6.45
CA ARG A 99 13.57 -1.35 -5.70
C ARG A 99 13.33 -2.69 -6.40
N THR A 100 13.39 -2.70 -7.72
CA THR A 100 13.08 -3.92 -8.49
C THR A 100 13.72 -3.91 -9.87
N ASN A 101 14.06 -5.12 -10.37
CA ASN A 101 14.58 -5.36 -11.71
C ASN A 101 13.54 -6.00 -12.65
N LYS A 102 12.25 -5.94 -12.30
CA LYS A 102 11.15 -6.44 -13.11
C LYS A 102 11.06 -5.71 -14.46
N PRO A 103 10.36 -6.29 -15.48
CA PRO A 103 10.14 -5.64 -16.76
C PRO A 103 9.56 -4.24 -16.62
N LEU A 104 10.13 -3.27 -17.33
CA LEU A 104 9.74 -1.86 -17.27
C LEU A 104 9.81 -1.25 -18.67
N LYS A 105 8.73 -0.60 -19.10
CA LYS A 105 8.62 0.22 -20.30
C LYS A 105 8.11 1.61 -19.94
N THR A 106 8.44 2.60 -20.75
CA THR A 106 8.09 4.01 -20.52
C THR A 106 7.43 4.62 -21.74
N LEU A 107 6.50 5.57 -21.51
CA LEU A 107 5.82 6.34 -22.53
C LEU A 107 5.65 7.78 -22.04
N ILE A 108 6.06 8.75 -22.85
CA ILE A 108 5.87 10.18 -22.59
C ILE A 108 4.88 10.71 -23.62
N ILE A 109 3.69 11.11 -23.14
CA ILE A 109 2.54 11.46 -24.01
C ILE A 109 2.92 12.53 -25.05
N GLN A 110 3.67 13.56 -24.63
CA GLN A 110 4.08 14.64 -25.53
C GLN A 110 5.06 14.14 -26.60
N GLU A 111 5.98 13.24 -26.26
CA GLU A 111 6.95 12.68 -27.21
C GLU A 111 6.35 11.66 -28.16
N GLU A 112 5.37 10.90 -27.70
CA GLU A 112 4.63 9.94 -28.56
C GLU A 112 3.71 10.63 -29.57
N GLY A 113 3.52 11.94 -29.46
CA GLY A 113 2.62 12.73 -30.33
C GLY A 113 1.17 12.73 -29.89
N GLY A 114 0.93 12.62 -28.60
CA GLY A 114 -0.35 12.79 -27.92
C GLY A 114 -1.01 11.50 -27.46
N THR A 115 -2.13 11.65 -26.76
CA THR A 115 -2.82 10.58 -26.04
C THR A 115 -3.15 9.37 -26.92
N ILE A 116 -3.67 9.56 -28.13
CA ILE A 116 -4.10 8.45 -29.01
C ILE A 116 -2.95 7.53 -29.37
N LYS A 117 -1.81 8.10 -29.78
CA LYS A 117 -0.61 7.32 -30.11
C LYS A 117 0.00 6.65 -28.89
N THR A 118 -0.04 7.32 -27.76
CA THR A 118 0.41 6.75 -26.48
C THR A 118 -0.43 5.57 -26.07
N VAL A 119 -1.76 5.66 -26.22
CA VAL A 119 -2.67 4.54 -25.94
C VAL A 119 -2.38 3.35 -26.86
N GLU A 120 -2.25 3.58 -28.18
CA GLU A 120 -1.93 2.50 -29.14
C GLU A 120 -0.65 1.77 -28.74
N LYS A 121 0.43 2.51 -28.47
CA LYS A 121 1.72 1.93 -28.10
C LYS A 121 1.68 1.27 -26.72
N GLY A 122 0.98 1.89 -25.77
CA GLY A 122 0.80 1.37 -24.41
C GLY A 122 0.02 0.05 -24.36
N VAL A 123 -1.01 -0.08 -25.19
CA VAL A 123 -1.75 -1.34 -25.34
C VAL A 123 -0.85 -2.45 -25.89
N ARG A 124 -0.03 -2.18 -26.88
CA ARG A 124 0.95 -3.17 -27.39
C ARG A 124 1.94 -3.59 -26.31
N TYR A 125 2.51 -2.64 -25.57
CA TYR A 125 3.43 -2.94 -24.47
C TYR A 125 2.77 -3.77 -23.36
N ALA A 126 1.54 -3.44 -23.00
CA ALA A 126 0.77 -4.20 -22.03
C ALA A 126 0.48 -5.63 -22.51
N GLN A 127 0.08 -5.81 -23.77
CA GLN A 127 -0.18 -7.12 -24.37
C GLN A 127 1.07 -8.00 -24.39
N GLU A 128 2.23 -7.45 -24.80
CA GLU A 128 3.50 -8.16 -24.79
C GLU A 128 3.85 -8.64 -23.36
N MET A 129 3.77 -7.74 -22.36
CA MET A 129 4.05 -8.09 -20.97
C MET A 129 3.05 -9.11 -20.40
N VAL A 130 1.76 -9.02 -20.76
CA VAL A 130 0.74 -9.99 -20.32
C VAL A 130 1.02 -11.36 -20.94
N ALA A 131 1.40 -11.42 -22.22
CA ALA A 131 1.79 -12.66 -22.87
C ALA A 131 3.01 -13.31 -22.20
N GLU A 132 4.05 -12.52 -21.91
CA GLU A 132 5.24 -12.99 -21.15
C GLU A 132 4.86 -13.48 -19.75
N ALA A 133 4.04 -12.70 -19.03
CA ALA A 133 3.54 -13.08 -17.71
C ALA A 133 2.76 -14.40 -17.75
N GLY A 134 2.01 -14.64 -18.81
CA GLY A 134 1.24 -15.88 -19.03
C GLY A 134 2.10 -17.14 -19.19
N LEU A 135 3.37 -17.01 -19.56
CA LEU A 135 4.31 -18.11 -19.66
C LEU A 135 4.86 -18.57 -18.31
N LEU A 136 4.77 -17.71 -17.28
CA LEU A 136 5.25 -18.06 -15.94
C LEU A 136 4.38 -19.16 -15.33
N ARG A 137 5.04 -20.10 -14.65
CA ARG A 137 4.39 -21.15 -13.88
C ARG A 137 4.39 -20.80 -12.40
N ARG A 138 3.34 -21.22 -11.71
CA ARG A 138 3.30 -21.12 -10.25
C ARG A 138 4.18 -22.18 -9.63
N GLU A 139 4.84 -21.83 -8.54
CA GLU A 139 5.66 -22.70 -7.70
C GLU A 139 5.12 -22.68 -6.27
N GLU A 140 5.48 -23.68 -5.48
CA GLU A 140 5.15 -23.73 -4.06
C GLU A 140 6.09 -22.84 -3.23
N PHE A 141 5.50 -22.01 -2.36
CA PHE A 141 6.22 -21.16 -1.42
C PHE A 141 5.67 -21.33 -0.01
N PRO A 142 6.49 -21.11 1.03
CA PRO A 142 6.00 -21.07 2.39
C PRO A 142 5.11 -19.83 2.60
N ILE A 143 4.12 -19.96 3.48
CA ILE A 143 3.17 -18.85 3.76
C ILE A 143 3.85 -17.64 4.37
N SER A 144 5.06 -17.79 4.92
CA SER A 144 5.90 -16.69 5.44
C SER A 144 6.28 -15.63 4.41
N GLU A 145 6.13 -15.93 3.11
CA GLU A 145 6.32 -14.95 2.03
C GLU A 145 5.12 -14.00 1.85
N LEU A 146 3.97 -14.31 2.49
CA LEU A 146 2.78 -13.49 2.34
C LEU A 146 2.75 -12.31 3.31
N ILE A 147 2.22 -11.19 2.80
CA ILE A 147 1.94 -9.99 3.58
C ILE A 147 0.45 -9.70 3.45
N LEU A 148 -0.25 -9.66 4.60
CA LEU A 148 -1.64 -9.27 4.72
C LEU A 148 -1.72 -7.81 5.17
N GLY A 149 -2.20 -6.92 4.31
CA GLY A 149 -2.55 -5.55 4.71
C GLY A 149 -4.01 -5.50 5.16
N THR A 150 -4.27 -4.91 6.34
CA THR A 150 -5.64 -4.70 6.84
C THR A 150 -5.94 -3.21 6.85
N ASN A 151 -7.09 -2.84 6.29
CA ASN A 151 -7.51 -1.45 6.14
C ASN A 151 -8.98 -1.27 6.50
N CYS A 152 -9.39 -0.04 6.82
CA CYS A 152 -10.79 0.30 7.04
C CYS A 152 -11.52 0.42 5.68
N GLY A 153 -12.73 -0.14 5.62
CA GLY A 153 -13.65 0.08 4.48
C GLY A 153 -14.75 1.07 4.83
N GLY A 154 -15.37 0.88 5.97
CA GLY A 154 -16.35 1.75 6.58
C GLY A 154 -16.53 1.34 8.04
N SER A 155 -16.84 2.29 8.91
CA SER A 155 -16.94 2.03 10.35
C SER A 155 -18.37 2.24 10.84
N ASP A 156 -18.92 1.19 11.43
CA ASP A 156 -20.14 1.16 12.22
C ASP A 156 -20.00 0.16 13.37
N PRO A 157 -20.94 0.05 14.30
CA PRO A 157 -20.88 -0.93 15.40
C PRO A 157 -20.72 -2.38 14.92
N SER A 158 -21.33 -2.75 13.78
CA SER A 158 -21.26 -4.12 13.26
C SER A 158 -19.86 -4.48 12.76
N SER A 159 -19.10 -3.51 12.25
CA SER A 159 -17.71 -3.72 11.82
C SER A 159 -16.80 -4.05 13.01
N GLY A 160 -17.00 -3.40 14.16
CA GLY A 160 -16.27 -3.66 15.40
C GLY A 160 -16.60 -5.00 16.06
N LEU A 161 -17.83 -5.49 15.89
CA LEU A 161 -18.32 -6.73 16.51
C LEU A 161 -18.17 -7.97 15.63
N GLY A 162 -18.13 -7.80 14.31
CA GLY A 162 -18.12 -8.90 13.33
C GLY A 162 -16.90 -8.93 12.44
N SER A 163 -16.83 -8.04 11.44
CA SER A 163 -15.82 -8.11 10.40
C SER A 163 -14.39 -7.87 10.92
N ASN A 164 -14.17 -6.90 11.80
CA ASN A 164 -12.85 -6.60 12.33
C ASN A 164 -12.28 -7.73 13.22
N PRO A 165 -13.06 -8.34 14.14
CA PRO A 165 -12.61 -9.53 14.85
C PRO A 165 -12.30 -10.72 13.94
N LEU A 166 -13.08 -10.94 12.87
CA LEU A 166 -12.80 -12.00 11.89
C LEU A 166 -11.47 -11.75 11.16
N VAL A 167 -11.22 -10.50 10.74
CA VAL A 167 -9.94 -10.11 10.15
C VAL A 167 -8.80 -10.27 11.15
N GLY A 168 -9.04 -9.98 12.42
CA GLY A 168 -8.06 -10.17 13.50
C GLY A 168 -7.69 -11.63 13.72
N GLU A 169 -8.66 -12.54 13.72
CA GLU A 169 -8.42 -13.97 13.80
C GLU A 169 -7.60 -14.47 12.58
N LEU A 170 -7.92 -13.95 11.38
CA LEU A 170 -7.12 -14.23 10.19
C LEU A 170 -5.69 -13.72 10.33
N SER A 171 -5.51 -12.48 10.83
CA SER A 171 -4.20 -11.89 11.09
C SER A 171 -3.37 -12.76 12.04
N ASP A 172 -3.95 -13.21 13.15
CA ASP A 172 -3.27 -14.08 14.11
C ASP A 172 -2.84 -15.40 13.47
N ARG A 173 -3.70 -16.06 12.71
CA ARG A 173 -3.36 -17.30 11.99
C ARG A 173 -2.26 -17.10 10.97
N PHE A 174 -2.26 -15.98 10.23
CA PHE A 174 -1.18 -15.65 9.31
C PHE A 174 0.15 -15.50 10.04
N VAL A 175 0.15 -14.76 11.16
CA VAL A 175 1.34 -14.55 11.99
C VAL A 175 1.83 -15.84 12.60
N GLU A 176 0.96 -16.71 13.13
CA GLU A 176 1.31 -18.04 13.64
C GLU A 176 1.97 -18.93 12.59
N MET A 177 1.58 -18.80 11.32
CA MET A 177 2.20 -19.52 10.20
C MET A 177 3.49 -18.86 9.69
N GLY A 178 3.95 -17.79 10.32
CA GLY A 178 5.17 -17.07 9.97
C GLY A 178 5.00 -15.95 8.94
N ALA A 179 3.78 -15.70 8.46
CA ALA A 179 3.48 -14.58 7.57
C ALA A 179 3.49 -13.24 8.30
N THR A 180 3.39 -12.15 7.54
CA THR A 180 3.31 -10.79 8.07
C THR A 180 1.87 -10.27 7.95
N SER A 181 1.34 -9.70 9.03
CA SER A 181 0.11 -8.89 9.01
C SER A 181 0.45 -7.43 9.34
N VAL A 182 -0.16 -6.51 8.59
CA VAL A 182 0.06 -5.06 8.72
C VAL A 182 -1.28 -4.38 9.02
N LEU A 183 -1.36 -3.73 10.19
CA LEU A 183 -2.49 -2.87 10.55
C LEU A 183 -2.23 -1.46 9.99
N CYS A 184 -3.04 -1.03 9.03
CA CYS A 184 -2.95 0.27 8.39
C CYS A 184 -3.77 1.34 9.12
N GLU A 185 -3.49 2.63 8.78
CA GLU A 185 -4.23 3.82 9.22
C GLU A 185 -4.10 4.18 10.71
N THR A 186 -3.18 5.12 11.02
CA THR A 186 -2.99 5.65 12.38
C THR A 186 -4.28 6.23 12.97
N THR A 187 -5.12 6.85 12.13
CA THR A 187 -6.40 7.42 12.54
C THR A 187 -7.38 6.41 13.13
N GLU A 188 -7.20 5.14 12.81
CA GLU A 188 -8.08 4.05 13.21
C GLU A 188 -7.79 3.50 14.62
N PHE A 189 -6.69 3.92 15.25
CA PHE A 189 -6.35 3.49 16.62
C PHE A 189 -6.07 4.64 17.61
N LEU A 190 -6.33 5.88 17.22
CA LEU A 190 -6.33 7.04 18.12
C LEU A 190 -7.32 6.81 19.28
N GLY A 191 -6.84 6.94 20.51
CA GLY A 191 -7.62 6.62 21.72
C GLY A 191 -7.53 5.16 22.17
N ALA A 192 -7.06 4.24 21.31
CA ALA A 192 -6.80 2.84 21.62
C ALA A 192 -5.32 2.44 21.48
N GLU A 193 -4.43 3.41 21.25
CA GLU A 193 -2.99 3.22 21.09
C GLU A 193 -2.34 2.45 22.25
N HIS A 194 -2.83 2.66 23.46
CA HIS A 194 -2.34 1.98 24.67
C HIS A 194 -2.56 0.46 24.63
N ILE A 195 -3.59 -0.02 23.93
CA ILE A 195 -3.86 -1.45 23.78
C ILE A 195 -2.84 -2.08 22.82
N LEU A 196 -2.53 -1.39 21.71
CA LEU A 196 -1.49 -1.82 20.79
C LEU A 196 -0.11 -1.78 21.45
N ALA A 197 0.19 -0.73 22.21
CA ALA A 197 1.46 -0.56 22.89
C ALA A 197 1.73 -1.69 23.92
N ARG A 198 0.70 -2.19 24.62
CA ARG A 198 0.84 -3.36 25.51
C ARG A 198 1.27 -4.64 24.81
N ARG A 199 1.05 -4.73 23.50
CA ARG A 199 1.40 -5.88 22.66
C ARG A 199 2.78 -5.74 22.01
N ALA A 200 3.48 -4.65 22.25
CA ALA A 200 4.79 -4.40 21.68
C ALA A 200 5.81 -5.44 22.15
N ALA A 201 6.65 -5.92 21.23
CA ALA A 201 7.71 -6.90 21.51
C ALA A 201 8.77 -6.39 22.47
N ASN A 202 8.97 -5.08 22.51
CA ASN A 202 9.95 -4.42 23.37
C ASN A 202 9.59 -2.94 23.58
N LYS A 203 10.38 -2.26 24.43
CA LYS A 203 10.16 -0.85 24.76
C LYS A 203 10.30 0.08 23.54
N GLU A 204 11.21 -0.20 22.63
CA GLU A 204 11.39 0.61 21.42
C GLU A 204 10.13 0.61 20.54
N VAL A 205 9.54 -0.56 20.32
CA VAL A 205 8.28 -0.71 19.58
C VAL A 205 7.12 -0.05 20.30
N HIS A 206 7.03 -0.22 21.62
CA HIS A 206 6.04 0.45 22.47
C HIS A 206 6.09 1.98 22.29
N ASP A 207 7.28 2.57 22.43
CA ASP A 207 7.45 4.01 22.34
C ASP A 207 7.17 4.53 20.91
N LYS A 208 7.49 3.74 19.89
CA LYS A 208 7.16 4.06 18.49
C LYS A 208 5.65 4.12 18.21
N ILE A 209 4.87 3.23 18.81
CA ILE A 209 3.40 3.26 18.65
C ILE A 209 2.84 4.60 19.13
N TYR A 210 3.25 5.04 20.33
CA TYR A 210 2.84 6.35 20.83
C TYR A 210 3.41 7.50 19.97
N LYS A 211 4.66 7.37 19.52
CA LYS A 211 5.28 8.40 18.69
C LYS A 211 4.55 8.60 17.37
N ILE A 212 4.10 7.54 16.70
CA ILE A 212 3.32 7.61 15.45
C ILE A 212 2.04 8.42 15.67
N VAL A 213 1.32 8.16 16.76
CA VAL A 213 0.11 8.90 17.13
C VAL A 213 0.43 10.36 17.43
N TYR A 214 1.43 10.59 18.26
CA TYR A 214 1.84 11.95 18.65
C TYR A 214 2.29 12.79 17.43
N ASP A 215 3.16 12.26 16.59
CA ASP A 215 3.66 12.96 15.41
C ASP A 215 2.51 13.31 14.44
N TYR A 216 1.52 12.43 14.32
CA TYR A 216 0.34 12.68 13.50
C TYR A 216 -0.53 13.81 14.08
N GLU A 217 -0.83 13.77 15.38
CA GLU A 217 -1.59 14.83 16.07
C GLU A 217 -0.88 16.18 16.01
N GLU A 218 0.43 16.20 16.25
CA GLU A 218 1.23 17.44 16.17
C GLU A 218 1.27 18.03 14.76
N SER A 219 1.28 17.16 13.72
CA SER A 219 1.23 17.63 12.33
C SER A 219 -0.08 18.37 12.02
N LEU A 220 -1.19 17.91 12.58
CA LEU A 220 -2.50 18.55 12.42
C LEU A 220 -2.65 19.82 13.26
N LYS A 221 -2.15 19.83 14.49
CA LYS A 221 -2.14 21.02 15.34
C LYS A 221 -1.39 22.19 14.69
N ARG A 222 -0.30 21.94 13.96
CA ARG A 222 0.45 22.98 13.22
C ARG A 222 -0.40 23.73 12.19
N ILE A 223 -1.44 23.09 11.68
CA ILE A 223 -2.40 23.71 10.75
C ILE A 223 -3.73 24.07 11.42
N GLY A 224 -3.76 24.11 12.76
CA GLY A 224 -4.94 24.49 13.54
C GLY A 224 -6.06 23.46 13.55
N GLN A 225 -5.74 22.17 13.32
CA GLN A 225 -6.71 21.08 13.31
C GLN A 225 -6.50 20.09 14.46
N GLU A 226 -7.60 19.51 14.95
CA GLU A 226 -7.59 18.47 15.96
C GLU A 226 -8.36 17.23 15.45
N ILE A 227 -7.67 16.11 15.31
CA ILE A 227 -8.24 14.88 14.76
C ILE A 227 -9.23 14.23 15.73
N ARG A 228 -8.98 14.29 17.04
CA ARG A 228 -9.82 13.63 18.05
C ARG A 228 -11.24 14.18 18.05
N ASN A 229 -11.43 15.47 17.75
CA ASN A 229 -12.74 16.10 17.66
C ASN A 229 -13.47 15.83 16.33
N GLY A 230 -12.76 15.41 15.29
CA GLY A 230 -13.31 15.12 13.96
C GLY A 230 -13.57 13.64 13.69
N ASN A 231 -13.29 12.77 14.64
CA ASN A 231 -13.43 11.31 14.49
C ASN A 231 -14.17 10.75 15.73
N PRO A 232 -15.29 10.03 15.60
CA PRO A 232 -15.95 9.55 14.38
C PRO A 232 -16.52 10.66 13.49
N SER A 233 -16.60 10.39 12.18
CA SER A 233 -17.25 11.32 11.24
C SER A 233 -18.78 11.35 11.48
N PRO A 234 -19.48 12.40 10.98
CA PRO A 234 -20.96 12.43 11.09
C PRO A 234 -21.66 11.18 10.54
N GLY A 235 -21.12 10.61 9.45
CA GLY A 235 -21.65 9.35 8.88
C GLY A 235 -21.44 8.15 9.80
N ASN A 236 -20.29 8.07 10.50
CA ASN A 236 -20.06 7.01 11.49
C ASN A 236 -21.00 7.14 12.70
N ILE A 237 -21.28 8.37 13.15
CA ILE A 237 -22.22 8.66 14.24
C ILE A 237 -23.65 8.29 13.82
N ALA A 238 -24.07 8.69 12.62
CA ALA A 238 -25.36 8.30 12.05
C ALA A 238 -25.51 6.77 11.90
N GLY A 239 -24.41 6.06 11.66
CA GLY A 239 -24.32 4.60 11.64
C GLY A 239 -24.34 3.93 13.01
N GLY A 240 -24.31 4.72 14.12
CA GLY A 240 -24.46 4.23 15.49
C GLY A 240 -23.19 4.23 16.35
N LEU A 241 -22.05 4.73 15.86
CA LEU A 241 -20.84 4.93 16.67
C LEU A 241 -21.00 6.17 17.57
N THR A 242 -20.50 6.12 18.80
CA THR A 242 -20.69 7.18 19.78
C THR A 242 -19.43 7.98 20.04
N THR A 243 -18.28 7.34 20.21
CA THR A 243 -17.01 8.01 20.56
C THR A 243 -15.85 7.55 19.68
N LEU A 244 -14.76 8.32 19.75
CA LEU A 244 -13.49 7.96 19.12
C LEU A 244 -12.96 6.62 19.65
N GLU A 245 -13.02 6.43 20.96
CA GLU A 245 -12.53 5.22 21.63
C GLU A 245 -13.32 4.00 21.17
N GLU A 246 -14.64 4.09 21.10
CA GLU A 246 -15.48 3.00 20.60
C GLU A 246 -15.11 2.61 19.18
N LYS A 247 -14.97 3.58 18.28
CA LYS A 247 -14.52 3.36 16.90
C LYS A 247 -13.16 2.68 16.87
N SER A 248 -12.18 3.23 17.58
CA SER A 248 -10.81 2.74 17.58
C SER A 248 -10.67 1.35 18.20
N LEU A 249 -11.40 1.08 19.30
CA LEU A 249 -11.49 -0.28 19.89
C LEU A 249 -12.01 -1.30 18.86
N GLY A 250 -13.04 -0.95 18.10
CA GLY A 250 -13.53 -1.79 17.01
C GLY A 250 -12.47 -1.99 15.92
N CYS A 251 -11.79 -0.92 15.53
CA CYS A 251 -10.83 -0.94 14.42
C CYS A 251 -9.56 -1.74 14.72
N ILE A 252 -8.99 -1.64 15.93
CA ILE A 252 -7.75 -2.36 16.29
C ILE A 252 -7.90 -3.88 16.32
N HIS A 253 -9.13 -4.39 16.39
CA HIS A 253 -9.40 -5.83 16.31
C HIS A 253 -8.87 -6.44 15.01
N LYS A 254 -8.79 -5.69 13.89
CA LYS A 254 -8.17 -6.14 12.63
C LYS A 254 -6.73 -6.61 12.79
N GLY A 255 -6.02 -6.08 13.77
CA GLY A 255 -4.65 -6.45 14.09
C GLY A 255 -4.51 -7.71 14.95
N GLY A 256 -5.60 -8.43 15.27
CA GLY A 256 -5.57 -9.63 16.11
C GLY A 256 -4.99 -9.38 17.50
N LYS A 257 -4.35 -10.40 18.06
CA LYS A 257 -3.75 -10.41 19.43
C LYS A 257 -2.24 -10.62 19.41
N SER A 258 -1.66 -10.89 18.24
CA SER A 258 -0.24 -11.20 18.08
C SER A 258 0.67 -10.06 18.54
N THR A 259 1.90 -10.40 18.91
CA THR A 259 2.93 -9.43 19.32
C THR A 259 3.27 -8.48 18.17
N ILE A 260 3.38 -7.19 18.47
CA ILE A 260 3.73 -6.16 17.50
C ILE A 260 5.25 -6.00 17.47
N ASN A 261 5.84 -6.16 16.30
CA ASN A 261 7.27 -6.07 16.04
C ASN A 261 7.60 -4.95 15.04
N ASP A 262 8.85 -4.48 15.11
CA ASP A 262 9.44 -3.61 14.11
C ASP A 262 10.73 -4.27 13.60
N SER A 263 10.63 -5.13 12.60
CA SER A 263 11.79 -5.79 12.02
C SER A 263 12.44 -4.96 10.91
N LYS A 264 13.76 -5.08 10.72
CA LYS A 264 14.50 -4.34 9.69
C LYS A 264 13.97 -4.61 8.27
N ALA A 265 13.58 -5.86 7.97
CA ALA A 265 13.00 -6.22 6.67
C ALA A 265 11.65 -5.54 6.41
N HIS A 266 10.94 -5.14 7.45
CA HIS A 266 9.66 -4.45 7.37
C HIS A 266 9.80 -2.94 7.51
N LYS A 267 10.94 -2.44 8.03
CA LYS A 267 11.24 -0.99 8.00
C LYS A 267 11.30 -0.49 6.57
N ASP A 268 11.91 -1.25 5.69
CA ASP A 268 12.02 -0.91 4.27
C ASP A 268 10.63 -0.97 3.60
N LEU A 269 9.82 -1.99 3.91
CA LEU A 269 8.42 -2.10 3.43
C LEU A 269 7.52 -1.05 4.10
N ALA A 270 7.67 -0.83 5.40
CA ALA A 270 6.92 0.19 6.14
C ALA A 270 7.32 1.61 5.72
N LEU A 271 8.58 1.86 5.36
CA LEU A 271 9.01 3.13 4.78
C LEU A 271 8.34 3.36 3.40
N GLU A 272 8.14 2.30 2.64
CA GLU A 272 7.43 2.32 1.35
C GLU A 272 5.91 2.54 1.51
N ILE A 273 5.31 2.02 2.59
CA ILE A 273 3.87 2.08 2.81
C ILE A 273 3.50 3.14 3.88
N ALA A 274 4.39 3.44 4.81
CA ALA A 274 4.09 3.97 6.14
C ALA A 274 4.61 5.36 6.49
N ARG A 275 4.91 6.23 5.56
CA ARG A 275 4.78 7.65 5.95
C ARG A 275 3.34 8.06 6.21
N LYS A 276 2.40 7.13 6.02
CA LYS A 276 0.98 7.26 6.31
C LYS A 276 0.43 6.09 7.13
N SER A 277 1.05 5.78 8.30
CA SER A 277 0.36 5.03 9.34
C SER A 277 0.22 3.50 9.21
N ILE A 278 1.30 2.76 9.49
CA ILE A 278 1.24 1.31 9.58
C ILE A 278 1.85 0.81 10.89
N VAL A 279 1.13 -0.06 11.58
CA VAL A 279 1.63 -0.87 12.70
C VAL A 279 1.86 -2.29 12.21
N LEU A 280 3.08 -2.77 12.34
CA LEU A 280 3.49 -4.08 11.85
C LEU A 280 3.30 -5.16 12.90
N LEU A 281 2.60 -6.23 12.51
CA LEU A 281 2.40 -7.43 13.31
C LEU A 281 3.22 -8.58 12.71
N GLN A 282 4.12 -9.16 13.50
CA GLN A 282 4.91 -10.32 13.08
C GLN A 282 5.17 -11.26 14.26
N ASN A 283 5.03 -12.57 14.04
CA ASN A 283 5.60 -13.57 14.91
C ASN A 283 6.87 -14.12 14.24
N ARG A 284 8.04 -13.81 14.80
CA ARG A 284 9.28 -14.55 14.58
C ARG A 284 9.71 -15.10 15.92
N ASN A 285 9.38 -16.35 16.16
CA ASN A 285 10.20 -17.18 17.04
C ASN A 285 11.45 -17.53 16.20
N ASN A 286 12.46 -16.68 16.32
CA ASN A 286 13.92 -16.94 16.29
C ASN A 286 14.66 -15.62 16.29
#